data_086d5d6d98d819e3faa6b1e0ce107951
#
_entry.id   086d5d6d98d819e3faa6b1e0ce107951
#
_cell.length_a   1.000
_cell.length_b   1.000
_cell.length_c   1.000
_cell.angle_alpha   90.00
_cell.angle_beta   90.00
_cell.angle_gamma   90.00
#
_symmetry.space_group_name_H-M   'P 1'
#
loop_
_entity.id
_entity.type
_entity.pdbx_description
1 polymer ?
#
loop_
_entity_poly.entity_id
_entity_poly.type
_entity_poly.pdbx_seq_one_letter_code
_entity_poly.pdbx_strand_id
1 'polypeptide(L)'
;DGALWFNNGFVDQLTPMHYHWTTANGFSQMLQGSNESWLPHIQEGVSAGRLFTVGPGSYILADQNLWGNHTEIVNTVQNIDFVDGFQFFSYGTWEDYQYWQEAGNTFFKDRTIIRHLGEYENISDVTPSPDCQITQIDELNYELNIARNSPGNNLWTVVSLKPSDSTNISPSIYSTHFGMEDLILPISFDGFQPYEGIYDVSVENFNRFWVE
;
A
#
# COMPACT_ATOMS: atom_id res chain seq x y z
N ASP A 1 -19.66 -0.70 20.48
CA ASP A 1 -18.78 -1.86 20.43
C ASP A 1 -18.24 -2.01 19.00
N GLY A 2 -16.92 -1.75 18.82
CA GLY A 2 -16.27 -1.74 17.49
C GLY A 2 -16.29 -3.11 16.81
N ALA A 3 -16.08 -4.19 17.58
CA ALA A 3 -16.11 -5.55 17.02
C ALA A 3 -17.51 -5.92 16.54
N LEU A 4 -18.55 -5.52 17.28
CA LEU A 4 -19.94 -5.74 16.86
C LEU A 4 -20.26 -4.99 15.55
N TRP A 5 -19.84 -3.75 15.44
CA TRP A 5 -20.05 -2.96 14.20
C TRP A 5 -19.30 -3.54 13.01
N PHE A 6 -18.08 -4.00 13.24
CA PHE A 6 -17.25 -4.66 12.24
C PHE A 6 -17.87 -5.96 11.73
N ASN A 7 -18.32 -6.82 12.65
CA ASN A 7 -18.96 -8.09 12.29
C ASN A 7 -20.29 -7.89 11.54
N ASN A 8 -21.07 -6.88 11.90
CA ASN A 8 -22.35 -6.59 11.26
C ASN A 8 -22.27 -5.74 9.99
N GLY A 9 -21.07 -5.34 9.54
CA GLY A 9 -20.90 -4.56 8.32
C GLY A 9 -21.30 -3.09 8.42
N PHE A 10 -21.34 -2.53 9.63
CA PHE A 10 -21.55 -1.09 9.80
C PHE A 10 -20.27 -0.28 9.57
N VAL A 11 -19.13 -0.94 9.57
CA VAL A 11 -17.81 -0.38 9.22
C VAL A 11 -17.04 -1.38 8.36
N ASP A 12 -16.32 -0.88 7.37
CA ASP A 12 -15.53 -1.66 6.44
C ASP A 12 -14.12 -1.95 6.97
N GLN A 13 -13.67 -1.14 7.91
CA GLN A 13 -12.36 -1.28 8.54
C GLN A 13 -12.46 -1.05 10.04
N LEU A 14 -11.73 -1.87 10.80
CA LEU A 14 -11.56 -1.71 12.25
C LEU A 14 -10.07 -1.56 12.57
N THR A 15 -9.72 -0.49 13.28
CA THR A 15 -8.37 -0.23 13.78
C THR A 15 -8.40 0.02 15.28
N PRO A 16 -8.23 -0.99 16.12
CA PRO A 16 -8.15 -0.80 17.57
C PRO A 16 -6.86 -0.10 17.97
N MET A 17 -6.93 0.66 19.06
CA MET A 17 -5.79 1.38 19.63
C MET A 17 -4.94 0.47 20.50
N HIS A 18 -3.98 -0.24 19.91
CA HIS A 18 -3.11 -1.21 20.59
C HIS A 18 -1.87 -0.54 21.24
N TYR A 19 -2.07 0.58 21.92
CA TYR A 19 -0.96 1.46 22.33
C TYR A 19 -0.07 0.85 23.42
N HIS A 20 -0.62 0.03 24.28
CA HIS A 20 0.10 -0.50 25.45
C HIS A 20 0.88 -1.80 25.19
N TRP A 21 0.71 -2.41 24.03
CA TRP A 21 1.52 -3.57 23.63
C TRP A 21 2.80 -3.08 22.98
N THR A 22 3.94 -3.38 23.61
CA THR A 22 5.24 -2.84 23.22
C THR A 22 6.21 -3.89 22.69
N THR A 23 5.77 -5.15 22.58
CA THR A 23 6.60 -6.26 22.09
C THR A 23 5.88 -7.08 21.04
N ALA A 24 6.65 -7.71 20.14
CA ALA A 24 6.13 -8.61 19.11
C ALA A 24 5.29 -9.75 19.68
N ASN A 25 5.78 -10.41 20.74
CA ASN A 25 5.03 -11.47 21.41
C ASN A 25 3.73 -10.93 22.03
N GLY A 26 3.76 -9.76 22.65
CA GLY A 26 2.57 -9.12 23.22
C GLY A 26 1.51 -8.87 22.15
N PHE A 27 1.89 -8.36 20.99
CA PHE A 27 0.99 -8.19 19.85
C PHE A 27 0.41 -9.52 19.37
N SER A 28 1.23 -10.54 19.15
CA SER A 28 0.75 -11.85 18.73
C SER A 28 -0.25 -12.45 19.70
N GLN A 29 0.04 -12.41 21.00
CA GLN A 29 -0.88 -12.92 22.05
C GLN A 29 -2.19 -12.13 22.11
N MET A 30 -2.13 -10.81 22.03
CA MET A 30 -3.30 -9.94 22.03
C MET A 30 -4.17 -10.16 20.78
N LEU A 31 -3.57 -10.43 19.62
CA LEU A 31 -4.31 -10.64 18.38
C LEU A 31 -4.97 -12.03 18.29
N GLN A 32 -4.25 -13.10 18.65
CA GLN A 32 -4.69 -14.48 18.42
C GLN A 32 -4.29 -15.50 19.52
N GLY A 33 -3.79 -15.06 20.66
CA GLY A 33 -3.19 -15.96 21.67
C GLY A 33 -4.19 -16.69 22.55
N SER A 34 -5.46 -16.28 22.61
CA SER A 34 -6.47 -16.85 23.50
C SER A 34 -7.91 -16.51 23.07
N ASN A 35 -8.90 -17.03 23.79
CA ASN A 35 -10.31 -16.65 23.59
C ASN A 35 -10.61 -15.18 23.95
N GLU A 36 -9.71 -14.53 24.68
CA GLU A 36 -9.81 -13.10 25.02
C GLU A 36 -9.04 -12.21 24.03
N SER A 37 -8.35 -12.82 23.05
CA SER A 37 -7.68 -12.10 21.95
C SER A 37 -8.69 -11.54 20.96
N TRP A 38 -8.20 -10.71 20.01
CA TRP A 38 -9.09 -10.06 19.04
C TRP A 38 -9.78 -11.04 18.08
N LEU A 39 -9.07 -12.04 17.57
CA LEU A 39 -9.58 -12.92 16.51
C LEU A 39 -10.96 -13.53 16.78
N PRO A 40 -11.24 -14.14 17.96
CA PRO A 40 -12.56 -14.69 18.23
C PRO A 40 -13.70 -13.67 18.20
N HIS A 41 -13.39 -12.41 18.46
CA HIS A 41 -14.38 -11.32 18.52
C HIS A 41 -14.64 -10.63 17.20
N ILE A 42 -13.76 -10.79 16.20
CA ILE A 42 -13.86 -10.13 14.90
C ILE A 42 -13.98 -11.11 13.74
N GLN A 43 -14.06 -12.39 14.02
CA GLN A 43 -13.97 -13.45 13.01
C GLN A 43 -15.01 -13.34 11.89
N GLU A 44 -16.23 -12.91 12.19
CA GLU A 44 -17.30 -12.75 11.20
C GLU A 44 -16.96 -11.62 10.21
N GLY A 45 -16.47 -10.49 10.70
CA GLY A 45 -16.05 -9.37 9.86
C GLY A 45 -14.85 -9.70 8.98
N VAL A 46 -13.84 -10.40 9.55
CA VAL A 46 -12.69 -10.90 8.80
C VAL A 46 -13.13 -11.90 7.71
N SER A 47 -14.00 -12.83 8.06
CA SER A 47 -14.52 -13.83 7.10
C SER A 47 -15.36 -13.21 5.99
N ALA A 48 -15.99 -12.08 6.26
CA ALA A 48 -16.70 -11.28 5.25
C ALA A 48 -15.76 -10.38 4.40
N GLY A 49 -14.45 -10.48 4.61
CA GLY A 49 -13.44 -9.75 3.83
C GLY A 49 -13.20 -8.31 4.27
N ARG A 50 -13.71 -7.88 5.44
CA ARG A 50 -13.45 -6.54 5.97
C ARG A 50 -12.02 -6.39 6.48
N LEU A 51 -11.51 -5.17 6.47
CA LEU A 51 -10.12 -4.89 6.82
C LEU A 51 -9.94 -4.75 8.33
N PHE A 52 -9.00 -5.51 8.87
CA PHE A 52 -8.57 -5.33 10.25
C PHE A 52 -7.12 -4.84 10.29
N THR A 53 -6.89 -3.68 10.87
CA THR A 53 -5.56 -3.10 10.99
C THR A 53 -5.18 -2.92 12.45
N VAL A 54 -3.89 -2.85 12.75
CA VAL A 54 -3.40 -2.66 14.11
C VAL A 54 -2.88 -1.23 14.33
N GLY A 55 -3.11 -0.71 15.54
CA GLY A 55 -2.71 0.66 15.92
C GLY A 55 -1.61 0.68 16.99
N PRO A 56 -0.32 0.50 16.64
CA PRO A 56 0.77 0.62 17.61
C PRO A 56 0.91 2.05 18.12
N GLY A 57 1.18 2.19 19.43
CA GLY A 57 1.46 3.46 20.07
C GLY A 57 2.95 3.82 20.01
N SER A 58 3.39 4.44 18.93
CA SER A 58 4.80 4.82 18.76
C SER A 58 5.30 5.76 19.86
N TYR A 59 4.43 6.63 20.38
CA TYR A 59 4.78 7.50 21.50
C TYR A 59 5.10 6.72 22.78
N ILE A 60 4.41 5.62 23.05
CA ILE A 60 4.72 4.77 24.22
C ILE A 60 6.05 4.04 24.01
N LEU A 61 6.33 3.55 22.81
CA LEU A 61 7.61 2.94 22.50
C LEU A 61 8.76 3.96 22.66
N ALA A 62 8.56 5.20 22.24
CA ALA A 62 9.50 6.28 22.42
C ALA A 62 9.72 6.61 23.90
N ASP A 63 8.66 6.83 24.67
CA ASP A 63 8.72 7.18 26.10
C ASP A 63 9.41 6.11 26.94
N GLN A 64 9.26 4.84 26.57
CA GLN A 64 9.88 3.70 27.22
C GLN A 64 11.27 3.34 26.67
N ASN A 65 11.80 4.11 25.71
CA ASN A 65 13.05 3.82 25.01
C ASN A 65 13.06 2.42 24.32
N LEU A 66 11.91 2.00 23.78
CA LEU A 66 11.69 0.74 23.09
C LEU A 66 11.44 0.95 21.59
N TRP A 67 11.95 2.04 21.04
CA TRP A 67 11.72 2.45 19.66
C TRP A 67 12.07 1.35 18.64
N GLY A 68 13.17 0.62 18.87
CA GLY A 68 13.60 -0.50 18.03
C GLY A 68 12.61 -1.65 17.92
N ASN A 69 11.65 -1.78 18.85
CA ASN A 69 10.66 -2.83 18.83
C ASN A 69 9.64 -2.68 17.67
N HIS A 70 9.55 -1.51 17.02
CA HIS A 70 8.69 -1.33 15.85
C HIS A 70 8.96 -2.38 14.77
N THR A 71 10.23 -2.61 14.43
CA THR A 71 10.61 -3.58 13.40
C THR A 71 10.15 -5.00 13.75
N GLU A 72 10.35 -5.43 14.98
CA GLU A 72 9.93 -6.76 15.42
C GLU A 72 8.42 -6.91 15.47
N ILE A 73 7.70 -5.87 15.94
CA ILE A 73 6.24 -5.84 15.97
C ILE A 73 5.70 -5.95 14.54
N VAL A 74 6.17 -5.11 13.63
CA VAL A 74 5.68 -5.10 12.25
C VAL A 74 5.97 -6.43 11.57
N ASN A 75 7.20 -6.94 11.63
CA ASN A 75 7.57 -8.21 11.01
C ASN A 75 6.76 -9.40 11.56
N THR A 76 6.42 -9.38 12.84
CA THR A 76 5.60 -10.44 13.44
C THR A 76 4.14 -10.32 13.01
N VAL A 77 3.60 -9.12 13.04
CA VAL A 77 2.18 -8.87 12.75
C VAL A 77 1.86 -9.01 11.25
N GLN A 78 2.79 -8.67 10.36
CA GLN A 78 2.64 -8.90 8.91
C GLN A 78 2.44 -10.38 8.53
N ASN A 79 2.82 -11.31 9.40
CA ASN A 79 2.63 -12.75 9.18
C ASN A 79 1.31 -13.28 9.80
N ILE A 80 0.42 -12.40 10.26
CA ILE A 80 -0.89 -12.78 10.79
C ILE A 80 -1.93 -12.54 9.70
N ASP A 81 -2.48 -13.60 9.16
CA ASP A 81 -3.31 -13.62 7.95
C ASP A 81 -4.50 -12.65 7.94
N PHE A 82 -5.07 -12.34 9.10
CA PHE A 82 -6.22 -11.45 9.20
C PHE A 82 -5.86 -9.98 9.46
N VAL A 83 -4.57 -9.64 9.51
CA VAL A 83 -4.13 -8.24 9.70
C VAL A 83 -3.74 -7.64 8.37
N ASP A 84 -4.44 -6.60 7.98
CA ASP A 84 -4.29 -5.94 6.67
C ASP A 84 -3.34 -4.76 6.68
N GLY A 85 -2.91 -4.29 7.84
CA GLY A 85 -2.00 -3.15 7.92
C GLY A 85 -1.85 -2.51 9.27
N PHE A 86 -1.25 -1.32 9.27
CA PHE A 86 -0.88 -0.58 10.47
C PHE A 86 -1.37 0.86 10.43
N GLN A 87 -1.77 1.38 11.58
CA GLN A 87 -2.01 2.80 11.80
C GLN A 87 -1.23 3.25 13.04
N PHE A 88 -0.03 3.75 12.83
CA PHE A 88 0.84 4.19 13.92
C PHE A 88 0.34 5.48 14.56
N PHE A 89 0.29 5.53 15.86
CA PHE A 89 0.02 6.74 16.61
C PHE A 89 1.28 7.18 17.38
N SER A 90 1.86 8.34 17.08
CA SER A 90 1.31 9.36 16.20
C SER A 90 2.30 9.78 15.10
N TYR A 91 1.79 10.47 14.09
CA TYR A 91 2.61 11.12 13.07
C TYR A 91 3.68 12.03 13.69
N GLY A 92 3.29 12.88 14.66
CA GLY A 92 4.23 13.79 15.32
C GLY A 92 5.40 13.09 15.98
N THR A 93 5.16 11.93 16.61
CA THR A 93 6.25 11.14 17.20
C THR A 93 7.23 10.63 16.14
N TRP A 94 6.74 10.19 14.99
CA TRP A 94 7.59 9.75 13.89
C TRP A 94 8.41 10.91 13.30
N GLU A 95 7.80 12.10 13.23
CA GLU A 95 8.47 13.33 12.76
C GLU A 95 9.56 13.76 13.73
N ASP A 96 9.28 13.81 15.01
CA ASP A 96 10.24 14.18 16.06
C ASP A 96 11.46 13.25 16.10
N TYR A 97 11.25 11.96 15.85
CA TYR A 97 12.33 10.95 15.81
C TYR A 97 12.94 10.75 14.42
N GLN A 98 12.45 11.45 13.38
CA GLN A 98 12.92 11.33 11.99
C GLN A 98 12.93 9.87 11.49
N TYR A 99 11.90 9.09 11.84
CA TYR A 99 11.89 7.64 11.67
C TYR A 99 11.47 7.17 10.27
N TRP A 100 10.97 8.05 9.43
CA TRP A 100 10.46 7.75 8.10
C TRP A 100 11.44 6.99 7.21
N GLN A 101 12.70 7.43 7.20
CA GLN A 101 13.72 6.81 6.36
C GLN A 101 14.08 5.42 6.86
N GLU A 102 14.19 5.21 8.17
CA GLU A 102 14.48 3.90 8.74
C GLU A 102 13.34 2.92 8.47
N ALA A 103 12.10 3.32 8.69
CA ALA A 103 10.92 2.52 8.40
C ALA A 103 10.83 2.14 6.92
N GLY A 104 11.09 3.08 6.01
CA GLY A 104 11.12 2.86 4.58
C GLY A 104 12.25 1.94 4.10
N ASN A 105 13.37 1.91 4.82
CA ASN A 105 14.49 1.03 4.51
C ASN A 105 14.37 -0.37 5.14
N THR A 106 13.46 -0.55 6.10
CA THR A 106 13.28 -1.80 6.85
C THR A 106 11.94 -2.46 6.53
N PHE A 107 10.95 -2.27 7.36
CA PHE A 107 9.67 -2.99 7.28
C PHE A 107 8.68 -2.42 6.25
N PHE A 108 8.90 -1.23 5.72
CA PHE A 108 8.13 -0.64 4.61
C PHE A 108 8.95 -0.43 3.33
N LYS A 109 10.02 -1.20 3.15
CA LYS A 109 10.87 -1.13 1.95
C LYS A 109 10.16 -1.55 0.66
N ASP A 110 9.24 -2.51 0.78
CA ASP A 110 8.50 -3.05 -0.34
C ASP A 110 7.14 -2.34 -0.45
N ARG A 111 6.75 -1.98 -1.66
CA ARG A 111 5.42 -1.44 -1.92
C ARG A 111 4.39 -2.56 -1.83
N THR A 112 3.28 -2.27 -1.19
CA THR A 112 2.16 -3.20 -1.08
C THR A 112 0.89 -2.53 -1.61
N ILE A 113 0.04 -3.34 -2.24
CA ILE A 113 -1.31 -2.94 -2.62
C ILE A 113 -2.23 -3.25 -1.44
N ILE A 114 -3.12 -2.33 -1.12
CA ILE A 114 -4.15 -2.57 -0.10
C ILE A 114 -5.07 -3.67 -0.64
N ARG A 115 -5.31 -4.71 0.16
CA ARG A 115 -6.30 -5.74 -0.16
C ARG A 115 -7.68 -5.09 -0.34
N HIS A 116 -8.36 -5.42 -1.43
CA HIS A 116 -9.73 -4.94 -1.62
C HIS A 116 -10.69 -5.60 -0.63
N LEU A 117 -11.78 -4.92 -0.34
CA LEU A 117 -12.83 -5.46 0.53
C LEU A 117 -13.57 -6.60 -0.17
N GLY A 118 -13.76 -7.73 0.51
CA GLY A 118 -14.40 -8.92 -0.05
C GLY A 118 -15.82 -8.68 -0.56
N GLU A 119 -16.53 -7.71 0.00
CA GLU A 119 -17.86 -7.29 -0.47
C GLU A 119 -17.85 -6.75 -1.91
N TYR A 120 -16.68 -6.38 -2.42
CA TYR A 120 -16.48 -5.88 -3.77
C TYR A 120 -15.90 -6.92 -4.73
N GLU A 121 -15.69 -8.17 -4.30
CA GLU A 121 -15.20 -9.26 -5.17
C GLU A 121 -16.14 -9.57 -6.34
N ASN A 122 -17.41 -9.22 -6.23
CA ASN A 122 -18.37 -9.35 -7.32
C ASN A 122 -18.35 -8.17 -8.32
N ILE A 123 -17.46 -7.21 -8.16
CA ILE A 123 -17.22 -6.20 -9.18
C ILE A 123 -16.41 -6.88 -10.29
N SER A 124 -17.15 -7.56 -11.16
CA SER A 124 -16.64 -8.31 -12.32
C SER A 124 -16.06 -7.41 -13.43
N ASP A 125 -15.90 -6.16 -13.16
CA ASP A 125 -15.35 -5.23 -14.13
C ASP A 125 -13.82 -5.27 -14.06
N VAL A 126 -13.27 -6.30 -14.70
CA VAL A 126 -11.86 -6.30 -15.11
C VAL A 126 -11.63 -4.98 -15.81
N THR A 127 -10.77 -4.17 -15.28
CA THR A 127 -10.43 -2.89 -15.88
C THR A 127 -9.68 -3.18 -17.19
N PRO A 128 -10.20 -2.79 -18.35
CA PRO A 128 -9.52 -3.12 -19.59
C PRO A 128 -8.13 -2.47 -19.62
N SER A 129 -7.16 -3.20 -20.15
CA SER A 129 -5.83 -2.67 -20.36
C SER A 129 -5.92 -1.40 -21.21
N PRO A 130 -5.21 -0.33 -20.86
CA PRO A 130 -5.21 0.89 -21.64
C PRO A 130 -4.47 0.69 -22.96
N ASP A 131 -4.90 1.38 -24.01
CA ASP A 131 -4.11 1.49 -25.22
C ASP A 131 -3.05 2.58 -25.04
N CYS A 132 -1.79 2.25 -25.31
CA CYS A 132 -0.68 3.13 -25.10
C CYS A 132 0.12 3.35 -26.38
N GLN A 133 0.50 4.60 -26.61
CA GLN A 133 1.38 4.99 -27.70
C GLN A 133 2.50 5.89 -27.19
N ILE A 134 3.73 5.52 -27.47
CA ILE A 134 4.90 6.33 -27.16
C ILE A 134 5.32 7.06 -28.45
N THR A 135 5.48 8.38 -28.35
CA THR A 135 5.98 9.22 -29.42
C THR A 135 7.27 9.88 -28.95
N GLN A 136 8.34 9.70 -29.70
CA GLN A 136 9.59 10.42 -29.47
C GLN A 136 9.46 11.87 -29.97
N ILE A 137 9.69 12.84 -29.12
CA ILE A 137 9.65 14.27 -29.43
C ILE A 137 11.03 14.75 -29.88
N ASP A 138 12.08 14.36 -29.15
CA ASP A 138 13.48 14.58 -29.45
C ASP A 138 14.36 13.50 -28.86
N GLU A 139 15.68 13.68 -28.77
CA GLU A 139 16.62 12.64 -28.29
C GLU A 139 16.37 12.22 -26.87
N LEU A 140 15.86 13.10 -26.00
CA LEU A 140 15.69 12.85 -24.56
C LEU A 140 14.24 12.95 -24.08
N ASN A 141 13.34 13.41 -24.96
CA ASN A 141 11.96 13.67 -24.59
C ASN A 141 10.99 12.79 -25.38
N TYR A 142 10.05 12.23 -24.68
CA TYR A 142 9.01 11.36 -25.20
C TYR A 142 7.65 11.81 -24.67
N GLU A 143 6.61 11.46 -25.38
CA GLU A 143 5.24 11.62 -24.95
C GLU A 143 4.55 10.27 -24.94
N LEU A 144 3.97 9.89 -23.80
CA LEU A 144 3.17 8.70 -23.63
C LEU A 144 1.69 9.09 -23.66
N ASN A 145 1.02 8.69 -24.71
CA ASN A 145 -0.42 8.84 -24.88
C ASN A 145 -1.12 7.57 -24.38
N ILE A 146 -2.02 7.71 -23.44
CA ILE A 146 -2.74 6.61 -22.80
C ILE A 146 -4.24 6.81 -23.02
N ALA A 147 -4.84 5.97 -23.85
CA ALA A 147 -6.28 5.90 -23.96
C ALA A 147 -6.80 4.92 -22.89
N ARG A 148 -7.48 5.43 -21.89
CA ARG A 148 -7.90 4.62 -20.73
C ARG A 148 -8.99 3.60 -21.04
N ASN A 149 -9.73 3.77 -22.14
CA ASN A 149 -10.73 2.82 -22.68
C ASN A 149 -11.81 2.35 -21.70
N SER A 150 -11.98 3.03 -20.57
CA SER A 150 -12.84 2.55 -19.51
C SER A 150 -14.08 3.42 -19.34
N PRO A 151 -15.26 2.95 -19.69
CA PRO A 151 -16.49 3.66 -19.38
C PRO A 151 -16.82 3.50 -17.89
N GLY A 152 -16.36 4.39 -17.07
CA GLY A 152 -16.99 4.66 -15.78
C GLY A 152 -16.35 4.12 -14.51
N ASN A 153 -15.42 3.17 -14.54
CA ASN A 153 -14.85 2.58 -13.33
C ASN A 153 -13.33 2.68 -13.17
N ASN A 154 -12.65 3.20 -14.18
CA ASN A 154 -11.21 3.38 -14.12
C ASN A 154 -10.89 4.66 -13.35
N LEU A 155 -10.22 4.53 -12.24
CA LEU A 155 -9.88 5.66 -11.38
C LEU A 155 -8.38 5.91 -11.28
N TRP A 156 -7.57 4.87 -11.46
CA TRP A 156 -6.14 4.95 -11.33
C TRP A 156 -5.45 4.36 -12.55
N THR A 157 -4.46 5.06 -13.06
CA THR A 157 -3.52 4.54 -14.03
C THR A 157 -2.13 4.61 -13.44
N VAL A 158 -1.47 3.48 -13.37
CA VAL A 158 -0.08 3.37 -12.91
C VAL A 158 0.81 3.21 -14.13
N VAL A 159 1.75 4.11 -14.30
CA VAL A 159 2.78 4.02 -15.32
C VAL A 159 4.09 3.66 -14.66
N SER A 160 4.75 2.61 -15.11
CA SER A 160 6.07 2.24 -14.64
C SER A 160 7.07 2.18 -15.77
N LEU A 161 8.26 2.74 -15.53
CA LEU A 161 9.43 2.66 -16.39
C LEU A 161 10.47 1.84 -15.65
N LYS A 162 10.77 0.65 -16.13
CA LYS A 162 11.77 -0.25 -15.52
C LYS A 162 12.93 -0.42 -16.50
N PRO A 163 14.18 -0.34 -16.02
CA PRO A 163 15.32 -0.70 -16.86
C PRO A 163 15.16 -2.14 -17.35
N SER A 164 15.26 -2.36 -18.65
CA SER A 164 15.14 -3.70 -19.26
C SER A 164 16.39 -4.56 -19.04
N ASP A 165 17.52 -3.91 -18.75
CA ASP A 165 18.79 -4.59 -18.52
C ASP A 165 19.06 -4.71 -17.01
N SER A 166 19.27 -5.93 -16.53
CA SER A 166 19.60 -6.21 -15.13
C SER A 166 20.95 -5.63 -14.68
N THR A 167 21.80 -5.21 -15.60
CA THR A 167 23.06 -4.51 -15.31
C THR A 167 22.86 -3.02 -15.10
N ASN A 168 21.72 -2.49 -15.51
CA ASN A 168 21.36 -1.08 -15.30
C ASN A 168 20.90 -0.87 -13.87
N ILE A 169 21.66 -0.11 -13.10
CA ILE A 169 21.39 0.23 -11.69
C ILE A 169 20.40 1.39 -11.53
N SER A 170 19.84 1.90 -12.62
CA SER A 170 18.87 2.98 -12.57
C SER A 170 17.61 2.54 -11.81
N PRO A 171 17.04 3.40 -10.97
CA PRO A 171 15.81 3.07 -10.25
C PRO A 171 14.62 2.96 -11.21
N SER A 172 13.68 2.10 -10.88
CA SER A 172 12.38 2.11 -11.56
C SER A 172 11.63 3.40 -11.21
N ILE A 173 11.00 4.00 -12.21
CA ILE A 173 10.20 5.21 -12.06
C ILE A 173 8.73 4.81 -12.09
N TYR A 174 7.94 5.32 -11.14
CA TYR A 174 6.51 5.08 -11.08
C TYR A 174 5.78 6.41 -11.01
N SER A 175 4.69 6.51 -11.76
CA SER A 175 3.73 7.60 -11.61
C SER A 175 2.31 7.05 -11.54
N THR A 176 1.47 7.71 -10.75
CA THR A 176 0.09 7.29 -10.51
C THR A 176 -0.84 8.45 -10.84
N HIS A 177 -1.81 8.21 -11.69
CA HIS A 177 -2.71 9.23 -12.21
C HIS A 177 -4.16 8.87 -11.93
N PHE A 178 -4.87 9.78 -11.29
CA PHE A 178 -6.29 9.62 -10.96
C PHE A 178 -7.18 10.26 -12.06
N GLY A 179 -8.29 9.62 -12.36
CA GLY A 179 -9.32 10.14 -13.25
C GLY A 179 -9.71 9.15 -14.36
N MET A 180 -10.65 9.54 -15.19
CA MET A 180 -11.23 8.72 -16.26
C MET A 180 -10.88 9.20 -17.67
N GLU A 181 -10.30 10.38 -17.77
CA GLU A 181 -9.93 10.97 -19.07
C GLU A 181 -8.63 10.38 -19.57
N ASP A 182 -8.44 10.38 -20.88
CA ASP A 182 -7.18 9.99 -21.50
C ASP A 182 -6.03 10.85 -20.98
N LEU A 183 -4.85 10.26 -20.89
CA LEU A 183 -3.67 10.92 -20.36
C LEU A 183 -2.64 11.17 -21.44
N ILE A 184 -2.00 12.31 -21.38
CA ILE A 184 -0.79 12.63 -22.13
C ILE A 184 0.29 12.95 -21.11
N LEU A 185 1.31 12.08 -21.04
CA LEU A 185 2.38 12.21 -20.06
C LEU A 185 3.71 12.50 -20.74
N PRO A 186 4.32 13.64 -20.44
CA PRO A 186 5.68 13.89 -20.87
C PRO A 186 6.66 13.02 -20.08
N ILE A 187 7.57 12.35 -20.76
CA ILE A 187 8.68 11.60 -20.18
C ILE A 187 9.96 12.29 -20.65
N SER A 188 10.70 12.88 -19.73
CA SER A 188 11.98 13.53 -20.02
C SER A 188 13.11 12.83 -19.30
N PHE A 189 14.16 12.53 -20.03
CA PHE A 189 15.42 12.01 -19.49
C PHE A 189 16.48 13.12 -19.33
N ASP A 190 16.11 14.37 -19.57
CA ASP A 190 17.00 15.51 -19.40
C ASP A 190 17.31 15.73 -17.90
N GLY A 191 18.59 15.82 -17.57
CA GLY A 191 19.06 16.02 -16.20
C GLY A 191 19.07 14.78 -15.30
N PHE A 192 18.63 13.63 -15.79
CA PHE A 192 18.73 12.38 -15.08
C PHE A 192 19.97 11.58 -15.53
N GLN A 193 21.06 11.65 -14.81
CA GLN A 193 22.21 10.77 -15.00
C GLN A 193 22.13 9.63 -13.97
N PRO A 194 22.27 8.38 -14.33
CA PRO A 194 22.83 7.72 -15.53
C PRO A 194 21.78 6.92 -16.35
N TYR A 195 20.86 7.57 -17.03
CA TYR A 195 19.68 6.91 -17.59
C TYR A 195 19.76 6.56 -19.08
N GLU A 196 20.98 6.44 -19.63
CA GLU A 196 21.13 5.85 -20.95
C GLU A 196 20.83 4.34 -20.86
N GLY A 197 19.79 3.88 -21.58
CA GLY A 197 19.43 2.46 -21.60
C GLY A 197 18.06 2.20 -22.21
N ILE A 198 17.72 0.94 -22.29
CA ILE A 198 16.39 0.48 -22.72
C ILE A 198 15.51 0.32 -21.48
N TYR A 199 14.30 0.85 -21.57
CA TYR A 199 13.30 0.77 -20.52
C TYR A 199 12.07 0.02 -20.99
N ASP A 200 11.55 -0.85 -20.16
CA ASP A 200 10.22 -1.41 -20.31
C ASP A 200 9.21 -0.42 -19.72
N VAL A 201 8.22 -0.09 -20.52
CA VAL A 201 7.11 0.77 -20.10
C VAL A 201 5.91 -0.12 -19.88
N SER A 202 5.36 -0.15 -18.66
CA SER A 202 4.07 -0.76 -18.41
C SER A 202 3.05 0.29 -17.97
N VAL A 203 1.82 0.11 -18.40
CA VAL A 203 0.69 0.96 -18.02
C VAL A 203 -0.45 0.05 -17.62
N GLU A 204 -0.90 0.21 -16.39
CA GLU A 204 -1.92 -0.62 -15.78
C GLU A 204 -3.05 0.27 -15.25
N ASN A 205 -4.28 -0.12 -15.53
CA ASN A 205 -5.45 0.54 -15.01
C ASN A 205 -5.99 -0.22 -13.80
N PHE A 206 -6.35 0.53 -12.77
CA PHE A 206 -6.96 -0.01 -11.57
C PHE A 206 -8.28 0.69 -11.28
N ASN A 207 -9.25 -0.05 -10.83
CA ASN A 207 -10.46 0.54 -10.30
C ASN A 207 -10.19 1.22 -8.94
N ARG A 208 -11.21 1.83 -8.33
CA ARG A 208 -11.08 2.49 -7.02
C ARG A 208 -10.61 1.56 -5.89
N PHE A 209 -10.66 0.25 -6.10
CA PHE A 209 -10.24 -0.76 -5.14
C PHE A 209 -8.87 -1.38 -5.47
N TRP A 210 -8.15 -0.81 -6.45
CA TRP A 210 -6.87 -1.35 -6.91
C TRP A 210 -6.93 -2.79 -7.45
N VAL A 211 -8.04 -3.14 -8.07
CA VAL A 211 -8.20 -4.38 -8.84
C VAL A 211 -7.88 -4.08 -10.29
N GLU A 212 -6.92 -4.82 -10.85
CA GLU A 212 -6.48 -4.79 -12.24
C GLU A 212 -7.53 -5.37 -13.19
#